data_0dc776e4e5bd8e2f3c87d5e90e549ab1
#
_entry.id   0dc776e4e5bd8e2f3c87d5e90e549ab1
#
_cell.length_a   1.000
_cell.length_b   1.000
_cell.length_c   1.000
_cell.angle_alpha   90.00
_cell.angle_beta   90.00
_cell.angle_gamma   90.00
#
_symmetry.space_group_name_H-M   'P 1'
#
loop_
_entity.id
_entity.type
_entity.pdbx_description
1 polymer ?
#
loop_
_entity_poly.entity_id
_entity_poly.type
_entity_poly.pdbx_seq_one_letter_code
_entity_poly.pdbx_strand_id
1 'polypeptide(L)'
;MLTVADIQQALRDCYDPDLPCNIVDLGMVLSVAVTPDPDAPGANIPGVPSRSRVAIEIILTHPSEVSEAHVTAQIRNRLAGFETVSQASVSVLSSPPWTPLRISPAGRRLLGLDGNPHLVQIRQIR
;
A
#
# COMPACT_ATOMS: atom_id res chain seq x y z
N MET A 1 13.69 -14.70 -1.62
CA MET A 1 13.76 -13.47 -2.41
C MET A 1 12.50 -12.64 -2.20
N LEU A 2 12.65 -11.35 -2.05
CA LEU A 2 11.52 -10.46 -1.85
C LEU A 2 10.65 -10.41 -3.11
N THR A 3 9.34 -10.55 -2.94
CA THR A 3 8.39 -10.58 -4.05
C THR A 3 7.35 -9.45 -3.91
N VAL A 4 6.65 -9.16 -5.01
CA VAL A 4 5.52 -8.23 -4.98
C VAL A 4 4.47 -8.68 -3.97
N ALA A 5 4.21 -9.99 -3.91
CA ALA A 5 3.23 -10.54 -2.96
C ALA A 5 3.64 -10.27 -1.50
N ASP A 6 4.94 -10.35 -1.19
CA ASP A 6 5.44 -10.05 0.15
C ASP A 6 5.15 -8.60 0.53
N ILE A 7 5.36 -7.68 -0.42
CA ILE A 7 5.10 -6.26 -0.19
C ILE A 7 3.60 -6.00 -0.04
N GLN A 8 2.78 -6.59 -0.91
CA GLN A 8 1.33 -6.42 -0.82
C GLN A 8 0.79 -6.93 0.52
N GLN A 9 1.31 -8.05 1.00
CA GLN A 9 0.92 -8.58 2.30
C GLN A 9 1.32 -7.62 3.43
N ALA A 10 2.51 -7.03 3.34
CA ALA A 10 2.95 -6.05 4.33
C ALA A 10 2.09 -4.80 4.33
N LEU A 11 1.64 -4.36 3.16
CA LEU A 11 0.80 -3.16 3.03
C LEU A 11 -0.58 -3.34 3.65
N ARG A 12 -1.00 -4.58 3.92
CA ARG A 12 -2.25 -4.83 4.66
C ARG A 12 -2.18 -4.39 6.11
N ASP A 13 -1.00 -4.05 6.60
CA ASP A 13 -0.82 -3.46 7.94
C ASP A 13 -0.91 -1.95 7.92
N CYS A 14 -1.10 -1.34 6.75
CA CYS A 14 -1.24 0.11 6.58
C CYS A 14 -2.72 0.44 6.37
N TYR A 15 -3.21 1.44 7.10
CA TYR A 15 -4.64 1.77 7.12
C TYR A 15 -4.89 3.19 6.65
N ASP A 16 -6.05 3.37 5.99
CA ASP A 16 -6.53 4.68 5.63
C ASP A 16 -6.97 5.44 6.90
N PRO A 17 -6.70 6.76 7.00
CA PRO A 17 -7.12 7.51 8.18
C PRO A 17 -8.63 7.71 8.28
N ASP A 18 -9.36 7.60 7.17
CA ASP A 18 -10.79 7.89 7.12
C ASP A 18 -11.68 6.65 7.16
N LEU A 19 -11.19 5.52 6.63
CA LEU A 19 -11.94 4.27 6.55
C LEU A 19 -11.20 3.17 7.34
N PRO A 20 -11.90 2.42 8.19
CA PRO A 20 -11.27 1.40 9.03
C PRO A 20 -10.92 0.13 8.24
N CYS A 21 -10.09 0.27 7.24
CA CYS A 21 -9.68 -0.82 6.36
C CYS A 21 -8.27 -0.58 5.85
N ASN A 22 -7.55 -1.66 5.55
CA ASN A 22 -6.20 -1.53 5.02
C ASN A 22 -6.20 -1.01 3.58
N ILE A 23 -5.11 -0.37 3.20
CA ILE A 23 -5.01 0.30 1.90
C ILE A 23 -5.07 -0.65 0.71
N VAL A 24 -4.68 -1.91 0.88
CA VAL A 24 -4.74 -2.90 -0.20
C VAL A 24 -6.19 -3.26 -0.51
N ASP A 25 -6.97 -3.59 0.50
CA ASP A 25 -8.37 -3.97 0.32
C ASP A 25 -9.24 -2.78 -0.07
N LEU A 26 -8.84 -1.56 0.27
CA LEU A 26 -9.52 -0.36 -0.20
C LEU A 26 -9.26 -0.06 -1.69
N GLY A 27 -8.29 -0.75 -2.31
CA GLY A 27 -7.95 -0.50 -3.69
C GLY A 27 -7.14 0.77 -3.90
N MET A 28 -6.42 1.21 -2.89
CA MET A 28 -5.58 2.41 -2.96
C MET A 28 -4.23 2.14 -3.61
N VAL A 29 -3.76 0.90 -3.61
CA VAL A 29 -2.46 0.54 -4.18
C VAL A 29 -2.62 0.27 -5.67
N LEU A 30 -1.99 1.10 -6.50
CA LEU A 30 -2.05 0.97 -7.95
C LEU A 30 -0.99 0.04 -8.50
N SER A 31 0.23 0.13 -7.97
CA SER A 31 1.32 -0.70 -8.43
C SER A 31 2.36 -0.91 -7.34
N VAL A 32 3.03 -2.05 -7.42
CA VAL A 32 4.17 -2.40 -6.58
C VAL A 32 5.24 -2.96 -7.49
N ALA A 33 6.43 -2.34 -7.47
CA ALA A 33 7.57 -2.82 -8.23
C ALA A 33 8.69 -3.18 -7.27
N VAL A 34 9.25 -4.38 -7.43
CA VAL A 34 10.37 -4.86 -6.63
C VAL A 34 11.50 -5.16 -7.61
N THR A 35 12.60 -4.42 -7.50
CA THR A 35 13.75 -4.59 -8.40
C THR A 35 15.03 -4.80 -7.59
N PRO A 36 15.93 -5.68 -8.06
CA PRO A 36 17.20 -5.87 -7.38
C PRO A 36 17.99 -4.56 -7.28
N ASP A 37 18.66 -4.37 -6.15
CA ASP A 37 19.51 -3.20 -5.95
C ASP A 37 20.99 -3.59 -5.99
N PRO A 38 21.67 -3.41 -7.14
CA PRO A 38 23.07 -3.79 -7.26
C PRO A 38 24.00 -2.88 -6.47
N ASP A 39 23.52 -1.71 -6.05
CA ASP A 39 24.30 -0.73 -5.31
C ASP A 39 24.12 -0.84 -3.79
N ALA A 40 23.27 -1.77 -3.34
CA ALA A 40 23.04 -1.96 -1.91
C ALA A 40 24.31 -2.50 -1.23
N PRO A 41 24.59 -2.07 0.03
CA PRO A 41 25.71 -2.64 0.77
C PRO A 41 25.61 -4.16 0.85
N GLY A 42 26.69 -4.86 0.49
CA GLY A 42 26.74 -6.31 0.51
C GLY A 42 26.15 -7.00 -0.71
N ALA A 43 25.76 -6.27 -1.74
CA ALA A 43 25.09 -6.83 -2.93
C ALA A 43 25.89 -7.94 -3.62
N ASN A 44 27.21 -7.85 -3.59
CA ASN A 44 28.09 -8.81 -4.25
C ASN A 44 28.85 -9.69 -3.27
N ILE A 45 28.45 -9.73 -2.01
CA ILE A 45 29.12 -10.52 -0.97
C ILE A 45 28.41 -11.86 -0.83
N PRO A 46 29.09 -13.01 -1.05
CA PRO A 46 28.47 -14.31 -0.84
C PRO A 46 27.96 -14.47 0.59
N GLY A 47 26.76 -15.05 0.73
CA GLY A 47 26.15 -15.28 2.03
C GLY A 47 25.38 -14.09 2.59
N VAL A 48 25.47 -12.93 1.97
CA VAL A 48 24.67 -11.76 2.34
C VAL A 48 23.38 -11.76 1.51
N PRO A 49 22.19 -11.66 2.15
CA PRO A 49 20.95 -11.63 1.40
C PRO A 49 20.87 -10.49 0.40
N SER A 50 20.32 -10.77 -0.77
CA SER A 50 20.09 -9.74 -1.78
C SER A 50 19.07 -8.73 -1.28
N ARG A 51 19.29 -7.45 -1.60
CA ARG A 51 18.38 -6.38 -1.26
C ARG A 51 17.74 -5.81 -2.51
N SER A 52 16.54 -5.29 -2.37
CA SER A 52 15.75 -4.79 -3.48
C SER A 52 15.26 -3.37 -3.22
N ARG A 53 15.05 -2.64 -4.31
CA ARG A 53 14.35 -1.36 -4.29
C ARG A 53 12.88 -1.65 -4.48
N VAL A 54 12.03 -0.95 -3.72
CA VAL A 54 10.58 -1.10 -3.81
C VAL A 54 10.00 0.25 -4.20
N ALA A 55 9.16 0.26 -5.23
CA ALA A 55 8.44 1.45 -5.67
C ALA A 55 6.95 1.17 -5.63
N ILE A 56 6.21 2.04 -4.93
CA ILE A 56 4.78 1.88 -4.73
C ILE A 56 4.07 3.13 -5.22
N GLU A 57 3.01 2.92 -6.02
CA GLU A 57 2.12 3.99 -6.44
C GLU A 57 0.76 3.81 -5.80
N ILE A 58 0.25 4.86 -5.19
CA ILE A 58 -1.04 4.82 -4.50
C ILE A 58 -1.93 5.99 -4.92
N ILE A 59 -3.22 5.83 -4.67
CA ILE A 59 -4.21 6.91 -4.72
C ILE A 59 -4.86 7.02 -3.35
N LEU A 60 -5.32 8.21 -3.00
CA LEU A 60 -5.95 8.46 -1.70
C LEU A 60 -7.47 8.46 -1.83
N THR A 61 -8.15 7.97 -0.77
CA THR A 61 -9.62 8.02 -0.72
C THR A 61 -10.11 9.47 -0.60
N HIS A 62 -9.41 10.27 0.20
CA HIS A 62 -9.69 11.70 0.41
C HIS A 62 -8.37 12.46 0.28
N PRO A 63 -8.03 12.91 -0.93
CA PRO A 63 -6.74 13.58 -1.15
C PRO A 63 -6.57 14.83 -0.28
N SER A 64 -5.50 14.83 0.50
CA SER A 64 -5.09 15.96 1.33
C SER A 64 -3.64 15.78 1.74
N GLU A 65 -2.98 16.84 2.17
CA GLU A 65 -1.59 16.75 2.64
C GLU A 65 -1.49 15.89 3.89
N VAL A 66 -2.49 15.96 4.76
CA VAL A 66 -2.51 15.16 6.00
C VAL A 66 -2.65 13.69 5.69
N SER A 67 -3.59 13.32 4.81
CA SER A 67 -3.79 11.93 4.41
C SER A 67 -2.56 11.39 3.69
N GLU A 68 -1.96 12.18 2.81
CA GLU A 68 -0.75 11.77 2.11
C GLU A 68 0.39 11.48 3.08
N ALA A 69 0.64 12.39 4.02
CA ALA A 69 1.69 12.23 5.02
C ALA A 69 1.44 11.00 5.89
N HIS A 70 0.20 10.80 6.31
CA HIS A 70 -0.17 9.69 7.17
C HIS A 70 0.06 8.33 6.49
N VAL A 71 -0.45 8.19 5.28
CA VAL A 71 -0.36 6.91 4.55
C VAL A 71 1.08 6.63 4.12
N THR A 72 1.79 7.63 3.59
CA THR A 72 3.18 7.44 3.16
C THR A 72 4.09 7.09 4.33
N ALA A 73 3.89 7.70 5.49
CA ALA A 73 4.66 7.39 6.68
C ALA A 73 4.44 5.93 7.13
N GLN A 74 3.20 5.47 7.14
CA GLN A 74 2.90 4.08 7.48
C GLN A 74 3.60 3.10 6.54
N ILE A 75 3.52 3.36 5.24
CA ILE A 75 4.14 2.49 4.24
C ILE A 75 5.65 2.44 4.44
N ARG A 76 6.30 3.58 4.59
CA ARG A 76 7.74 3.63 4.79
C ARG A 76 8.16 2.93 6.07
N ASN A 77 7.43 3.14 7.15
CA ASN A 77 7.72 2.49 8.43
C ASN A 77 7.57 0.98 8.32
N ARG A 78 6.53 0.52 7.62
CA ARG A 78 6.30 -0.92 7.47
C ARG A 78 7.41 -1.57 6.64
N LEU A 79 7.82 -0.93 5.56
CA LEU A 79 8.86 -1.46 4.68
C LEU A 79 10.24 -1.38 5.31
N ALA A 80 10.47 -0.44 6.21
CA ALA A 80 11.74 -0.34 6.94
C ALA A 80 12.02 -1.57 7.80
N GLY A 81 10.98 -2.35 8.13
CA GLY A 81 11.14 -3.60 8.86
C GLY A 81 11.70 -4.76 8.04
N PHE A 82 11.81 -4.61 6.71
CA PHE A 82 12.37 -5.65 5.85
C PHE A 82 13.87 -5.44 5.65
N GLU A 83 14.68 -6.39 6.06
CA GLU A 83 16.12 -6.34 5.80
C GLU A 83 16.43 -6.39 4.32
N THR A 84 15.54 -7.00 3.53
CA THR A 84 15.70 -7.17 2.10
C THR A 84 15.30 -5.94 1.28
N VAL A 85 14.78 -4.89 1.92
CA VAL A 85 14.47 -3.63 1.25
C VAL A 85 15.60 -2.65 1.48
N SER A 86 16.27 -2.27 0.39
CA SER A 86 17.36 -1.28 0.46
C SER A 86 16.84 0.15 0.37
N GLN A 87 15.76 0.34 -0.39
CA GLN A 87 15.19 1.65 -0.65
C GLN A 87 13.72 1.50 -0.98
N ALA A 88 12.88 2.35 -0.41
CA ALA A 88 11.45 2.37 -0.69
C ALA A 88 11.04 3.75 -1.15
N SER A 89 10.29 3.82 -2.24
CA SER A 89 9.69 5.07 -2.72
C SER A 89 8.18 4.90 -2.81
N VAL A 90 7.47 5.97 -2.43
CA VAL A 90 6.00 6.00 -2.48
C VAL A 90 5.58 7.22 -3.27
N SER A 91 4.83 6.99 -4.36
CA SER A 91 4.31 8.07 -5.20
C SER A 91 2.79 8.11 -5.02
N VAL A 92 2.28 9.28 -4.67
CA VAL A 92 0.84 9.51 -4.55
C VAL A 92 0.36 10.14 -5.83
N LEU A 93 -0.54 9.44 -6.53
CA LEU A 93 -1.06 9.88 -7.82
C LEU A 93 -2.45 10.50 -7.65
N SER A 94 -2.77 11.45 -8.52
CA SER A 94 -4.08 12.08 -8.54
C SER A 94 -5.05 11.39 -9.50
N SER A 95 -4.57 10.47 -10.30
CA SER A 95 -5.36 9.75 -11.30
C SER A 95 -4.92 8.29 -11.37
N PRO A 96 -5.86 7.35 -11.49
CA PRO A 96 -7.31 7.54 -11.46
C PRO A 96 -7.80 7.97 -10.07
N PRO A 97 -8.96 8.63 -9.97
CA PRO A 97 -9.52 8.95 -8.66
C PRO A 97 -9.99 7.67 -7.96
N TRP A 98 -9.83 7.64 -6.65
CA TRP A 98 -10.34 6.51 -5.88
C TRP A 98 -11.87 6.56 -5.84
N THR A 99 -12.50 5.38 -5.97
CA THR A 99 -13.94 5.23 -5.79
C THR A 99 -14.21 3.99 -4.94
N PRO A 100 -15.37 3.93 -4.27
CA PRO A 100 -15.74 2.75 -3.47
C PRO A 100 -15.80 1.44 -4.25
N LEU A 101 -15.95 1.51 -5.56
CA LEU A 101 -15.94 0.32 -6.42
C LEU A 101 -14.60 -0.40 -6.42
N ARG A 102 -13.54 0.28 -5.99
CA ARG A 102 -12.21 -0.32 -5.91
C ARG A 102 -12.03 -1.19 -4.66
N ILE A 103 -12.96 -1.14 -3.71
CA ILE A 103 -12.87 -1.94 -2.49
C ILE A 103 -13.00 -3.42 -2.84
N SER A 104 -12.05 -4.24 -2.36
CA SER A 104 -12.07 -5.68 -2.59
C SER A 104 -13.23 -6.36 -1.85
N PRO A 105 -13.60 -7.61 -2.22
CA PRO A 105 -14.59 -8.35 -1.46
C PRO A 105 -14.22 -8.48 0.02
N ALA A 106 -12.93 -8.68 0.33
CA ALA A 106 -12.47 -8.75 1.71
C ALA A 106 -12.66 -7.41 2.43
N GLY A 107 -12.35 -6.30 1.74
CA GLY A 107 -12.54 -4.96 2.28
C GLY A 107 -14.02 -4.66 2.56
N ARG A 108 -14.91 -5.09 1.66
CA ARG A 108 -16.34 -4.92 1.85
C ARG A 108 -16.83 -5.66 3.11
N ARG A 109 -16.32 -6.86 3.33
CA ARG A 109 -16.66 -7.61 4.55
C ARG A 109 -16.15 -6.91 5.79
N LEU A 110 -14.92 -6.39 5.76
CA LEU A 110 -14.35 -5.66 6.89
C LEU A 110 -15.14 -4.41 7.23
N LEU A 111 -15.69 -3.75 6.22
CA LEU A 111 -16.50 -2.54 6.39
C LEU A 111 -17.98 -2.83 6.62
N GLY A 112 -18.39 -4.10 6.57
CA GLY A 112 -19.78 -4.49 6.74
C GLY A 112 -20.66 -4.20 5.54
N LEU A 113 -20.09 -4.15 4.34
CA LEU A 113 -20.83 -3.78 3.12
C LEU A 113 -21.30 -4.98 2.31
N ASP A 114 -20.75 -6.16 2.56
CA ASP A 114 -21.16 -7.47 2.00
C ASP A 114 -21.48 -7.46 0.49
N GLY A 115 -20.66 -6.76 -0.28
CA GLY A 115 -20.77 -6.80 -1.73
C GLY A 115 -21.87 -5.94 -2.33
N ASN A 116 -22.65 -5.20 -1.55
CA ASN A 116 -23.65 -4.29 -2.07
C ASN A 116 -23.07 -2.88 -2.23
N PRO A 117 -22.78 -2.42 -3.48
CA PRO A 117 -22.14 -1.12 -3.68
C PRO A 117 -22.96 0.06 -3.19
N HIS A 118 -24.28 -0.08 -3.11
CA HIS A 118 -25.14 1.02 -2.65
C HIS A 118 -24.92 1.34 -1.17
N LEU A 119 -24.57 0.34 -0.38
CA LEU A 119 -24.29 0.55 1.05
C LEU A 119 -23.05 1.40 1.28
N VAL A 120 -22.10 1.37 0.35
CA VAL A 120 -20.88 2.17 0.45
C VAL A 120 -21.22 3.65 0.45
N GLN A 121 -22.10 4.09 -0.46
CA GLN A 121 -22.50 5.48 -0.56
C GLN A 121 -23.23 5.96 0.68
N ILE A 122 -24.11 5.13 1.22
CA ILE A 122 -24.87 5.46 2.43
C ILE A 122 -23.93 5.67 3.61
N ARG A 123 -22.92 4.82 3.76
CA ARG A 123 -22.00 4.91 4.87
C ARG A 123 -21.07 6.12 4.77
N GLN A 124 -20.73 6.54 3.56
CA GLN A 124 -19.86 7.69 3.36
C GLN A 124 -20.52 9.02 3.69
N ILE A 125 -21.83 9.06 3.70
CA ILE A 125 -22.58 10.27 4.01
C ILE A 125 -22.56 10.59 5.51
N ARG A 126 -22.28 9.62 6.34
CA ARG A 126 -22.29 9.79 7.80
C ARG A 126 -21.05 10.48 8.33
#